data_81c9c714ff78b633baffa1e163bbc703
#
_entry.id   81c9c714ff78b633baffa1e163bbc703
#
_cell.length_a   1.000
_cell.length_b   1.000
_cell.length_c   1.000
_cell.angle_alpha   90.00
_cell.angle_beta   90.00
_cell.angle_gamma   90.00
#
_symmetry.space_group_name_H-M   'P 1'
#
loop_
_entity.id
_entity.type
_entity.pdbx_description
1 polymer ?
#
loop_
_entity_poly.entity_id
_entity_poly.type
_entity_poly.pdbx_seq_one_letter_code
_entity_poly.pdbx_strand_id
1 'polypeptide(L)'
;KTIPKDRGQAPGNGTLVAAVATATGRTPQVAGKPEAAIFETAAASVKAQKPVVVGDRLDTDVLGANRAGMHGAIVLTGVQTYADVIAAVPDQRPVYILRTLDDFFAPYPNIEVVFEGYETVAYGPRWQANVRGERIQLTAPEGFSTTAAHKNFAGSDDEAEAWRVACAAWWAAHPDRGGMPEVHGLPNASGAEGAS
;
A
#
# COMPACT_ATOMS: atom_id res chain seq x y z
N LYS A 1 -12.95 -13.19 -8.24
CA LYS A 1 -13.78 -13.96 -9.22
C LYS A 1 -12.97 -15.05 -9.90
N THR A 2 -11.74 -14.76 -10.29
CA THR A 2 -10.80 -15.70 -10.91
C THR A 2 -9.57 -15.91 -10.04
N ILE A 3 -8.87 -17.03 -10.26
CA ILE A 3 -7.63 -17.40 -9.54
C ILE A 3 -6.53 -17.61 -10.58
N PRO A 4 -5.38 -16.93 -10.49
CA PRO A 4 -4.25 -17.18 -11.36
C PRO A 4 -3.70 -18.58 -11.11
N LYS A 5 -3.37 -19.30 -12.18
CA LYS A 5 -2.74 -20.62 -12.20
C LYS A 5 -1.67 -20.65 -13.27
N ASP A 6 -0.76 -21.59 -13.24
CA ASP A 6 0.35 -21.75 -14.21
C ASP A 6 -0.15 -21.81 -15.67
N ARG A 7 -1.35 -22.31 -15.90
CA ARG A 7 -1.97 -22.46 -17.22
C ARG A 7 -2.99 -21.38 -17.56
N GLY A 8 -3.01 -20.25 -16.83
CA GLY A 8 -3.94 -19.12 -17.03
C GLY A 8 -4.93 -18.92 -15.88
N GLN A 9 -6.04 -18.25 -16.15
CA GLN A 9 -7.06 -17.92 -15.14
C GLN A 9 -8.03 -19.08 -14.92
N ALA A 10 -8.13 -19.54 -13.68
CA ALA A 10 -9.14 -20.52 -13.26
C ALA A 10 -10.35 -19.82 -12.61
N PRO A 11 -11.55 -20.45 -12.66
CA PRO A 11 -12.72 -19.93 -11.95
C PRO A 11 -12.50 -20.03 -10.42
N GLY A 12 -12.68 -18.91 -9.73
CA GLY A 12 -12.75 -18.86 -8.27
C GLY A 12 -14.20 -18.92 -7.79
N ASN A 13 -14.39 -18.90 -6.47
CA ASN A 13 -15.73 -18.96 -5.86
C ASN A 13 -16.68 -17.88 -6.41
N GLY A 14 -16.20 -16.66 -6.61
CA GLY A 14 -17.04 -15.59 -7.18
C GLY A 14 -17.55 -15.86 -8.59
N THR A 15 -16.84 -16.68 -9.39
CA THR A 15 -17.33 -17.14 -10.70
C THR A 15 -18.47 -18.14 -10.54
N LEU A 16 -18.36 -19.06 -9.58
CA LEU A 16 -19.43 -20.03 -9.27
C LEU A 16 -20.68 -19.31 -8.73
N VAL A 17 -20.51 -18.35 -7.83
CA VAL A 17 -21.59 -17.50 -7.33
C VAL A 17 -22.28 -16.74 -8.48
N ALA A 18 -21.52 -16.18 -9.42
CA ALA A 18 -22.07 -15.49 -10.58
C ALA A 18 -22.90 -16.41 -11.47
N ALA A 19 -22.48 -17.67 -11.67
CA ALA A 19 -23.24 -18.65 -12.43
C ALA A 19 -24.62 -18.95 -11.77
N VAL A 20 -24.63 -19.13 -10.45
CA VAL A 20 -25.90 -19.36 -9.70
C VAL A 20 -26.77 -18.10 -9.73
N ALA A 21 -26.22 -16.91 -9.54
CA ALA A 21 -26.95 -15.66 -9.63
C ALA A 21 -27.63 -15.47 -10.99
N THR A 22 -26.90 -15.76 -12.07
CA THR A 22 -27.44 -15.71 -13.44
C THR A 22 -28.60 -16.71 -13.63
N ALA A 23 -28.44 -17.95 -13.16
CA ALA A 23 -29.44 -18.98 -13.32
C ALA A 23 -30.71 -18.71 -12.50
N THR A 24 -30.59 -18.05 -11.35
CA THR A 24 -31.71 -17.81 -10.41
C THR A 24 -32.32 -16.41 -10.50
N GLY A 25 -31.67 -15.48 -11.18
CA GLY A 25 -32.03 -14.06 -11.19
C GLY A 25 -31.91 -13.37 -9.84
N ARG A 26 -31.22 -13.98 -8.86
CA ARG A 26 -31.05 -13.40 -7.51
C ARG A 26 -29.74 -12.75 -7.33
N THR A 27 -29.73 -11.65 -6.57
CA THR A 27 -28.48 -10.96 -6.14
C THR A 27 -27.89 -11.68 -4.92
N PRO A 28 -26.64 -12.15 -4.99
CA PRO A 28 -25.98 -12.79 -3.87
C PRO A 28 -25.63 -11.77 -2.77
N GLN A 29 -25.72 -12.18 -1.51
CA GLN A 29 -25.15 -11.47 -0.39
C GLN A 29 -23.68 -11.90 -0.22
N VAL A 30 -22.78 -10.94 -0.18
CA VAL A 30 -21.34 -11.17 -0.03
C VAL A 30 -20.95 -10.74 1.37
N ALA A 31 -20.39 -11.66 2.16
CA ALA A 31 -19.88 -11.37 3.50
C ALA A 31 -18.34 -11.40 3.56
N GLY A 32 -17.69 -11.95 2.52
CA GLY A 32 -16.24 -12.04 2.43
C GLY A 32 -15.58 -10.73 1.98
N LYS A 33 -14.25 -10.66 2.11
CA LYS A 33 -13.43 -9.51 1.69
C LYS A 33 -13.80 -9.01 0.29
N PRO A 34 -13.94 -7.71 0.07
CA PRO A 34 -13.64 -6.57 0.95
C PRO A 34 -14.84 -6.07 1.80
N GLU A 35 -15.86 -6.87 2.05
CA GLU A 35 -17.01 -6.43 2.83
C GLU A 35 -16.65 -6.32 4.33
N ALA A 36 -17.15 -5.27 4.99
CA ALA A 36 -16.83 -4.95 6.40
C ALA A 36 -17.20 -6.06 7.37
N ALA A 37 -18.30 -6.76 7.10
CA ALA A 37 -18.90 -7.73 8.03
C ALA A 37 -17.95 -8.83 8.52
N ILE A 38 -17.02 -9.31 7.67
CA ILE A 38 -16.07 -10.36 8.08
C ILE A 38 -15.07 -9.81 9.10
N PHE A 39 -14.61 -8.57 8.93
CA PHE A 39 -13.65 -7.92 9.83
C PHE A 39 -14.30 -7.53 11.16
N GLU A 40 -15.51 -6.98 11.11
CA GLU A 40 -16.31 -6.64 12.29
C GLU A 40 -16.60 -7.88 13.13
N THR A 41 -17.01 -9.00 12.49
CA THR A 41 -17.24 -10.26 13.17
C THR A 41 -15.98 -10.80 13.83
N ALA A 42 -14.84 -10.74 13.13
CA ALA A 42 -13.55 -11.19 13.66
C ALA A 42 -13.13 -10.33 14.88
N ALA A 43 -13.21 -9.00 14.77
CA ALA A 43 -12.88 -8.10 15.87
C ALA A 43 -13.79 -8.31 17.09
N ALA A 44 -15.10 -8.47 16.87
CA ALA A 44 -16.07 -8.72 17.94
C ALA A 44 -15.81 -10.05 18.65
N SER A 45 -15.43 -11.10 17.92
CA SER A 45 -15.17 -12.44 18.49
C SER A 45 -14.07 -12.43 19.56
N VAL A 46 -13.08 -11.54 19.41
CA VAL A 46 -11.96 -11.39 20.36
C VAL A 46 -12.06 -10.10 21.20
N LYS A 47 -13.17 -9.37 21.08
CA LYS A 47 -13.42 -8.10 21.78
C LYS A 47 -12.29 -7.07 21.57
N ALA A 48 -11.73 -7.02 20.36
CA ALA A 48 -10.66 -6.11 20.03
C ALA A 48 -11.12 -4.66 20.09
N GLN A 49 -10.36 -3.80 20.79
CA GLN A 49 -10.68 -2.37 20.92
C GLN A 49 -10.06 -1.54 19.78
N LYS A 50 -8.89 -1.93 19.32
CA LYS A 50 -8.13 -1.28 18.22
C LYS A 50 -7.61 -2.34 17.26
N PRO A 51 -8.49 -2.99 16.49
CA PRO A 51 -8.06 -4.03 15.56
C PRO A 51 -7.24 -3.44 14.41
N VAL A 52 -6.23 -4.18 13.98
CA VAL A 52 -5.48 -3.92 12.74
C VAL A 52 -5.70 -5.09 11.82
N VAL A 53 -6.14 -4.80 10.59
CA VAL A 53 -6.26 -5.80 9.53
C VAL A 53 -4.95 -5.86 8.77
N VAL A 54 -4.38 -7.04 8.67
CA VAL A 54 -3.10 -7.28 7.96
C VAL A 54 -3.36 -8.14 6.75
N GLY A 55 -2.85 -7.71 5.60
CA GLY A 55 -2.95 -8.48 4.37
C GLY A 55 -1.99 -8.02 3.30
N ASP A 56 -1.99 -8.71 2.18
CA ASP A 56 -1.10 -8.48 1.04
C ASP A 56 -1.82 -7.87 -0.17
N ARG A 57 -3.12 -7.52 -0.01
CA ARG A 57 -3.92 -6.99 -1.11
C ARG A 57 -4.63 -5.70 -0.74
N LEU A 58 -4.46 -4.69 -1.60
CA LEU A 58 -5.13 -3.39 -1.45
C LEU A 58 -6.64 -3.50 -1.70
N ASP A 59 -7.04 -4.26 -2.73
CA ASP A 59 -8.42 -4.36 -3.20
C ASP A 59 -9.33 -5.25 -2.33
N THR A 60 -8.78 -5.99 -1.39
CA THR A 60 -9.54 -6.87 -0.49
C THR A 60 -9.26 -6.62 0.97
N ASP A 61 -8.00 -6.65 1.39
CA ASP A 61 -7.62 -6.57 2.79
C ASP A 61 -7.67 -5.12 3.29
N VAL A 62 -6.97 -4.22 2.60
CA VAL A 62 -6.92 -2.80 2.97
C VAL A 62 -8.28 -2.12 2.73
N LEU A 63 -8.90 -2.35 1.57
CA LEU A 63 -10.23 -1.85 1.28
C LEU A 63 -11.26 -2.30 2.32
N GLY A 64 -11.20 -3.58 2.72
CA GLY A 64 -12.10 -4.12 3.72
C GLY A 64 -11.85 -3.56 5.12
N ALA A 65 -10.58 -3.35 5.49
CA ALA A 65 -10.22 -2.67 6.74
C ALA A 65 -10.80 -1.24 6.77
N ASN A 66 -10.59 -0.47 5.71
CA ASN A 66 -11.08 0.90 5.61
C ASN A 66 -12.61 0.97 5.66
N ARG A 67 -13.31 0.05 4.96
CA ARG A 67 -14.79 -0.06 5.03
C ARG A 67 -15.30 -0.42 6.42
N ALA A 68 -14.54 -1.19 7.17
CA ALA A 68 -14.86 -1.54 8.55
C ALA A 68 -14.44 -0.48 9.58
N GLY A 69 -13.85 0.65 9.15
CA GLY A 69 -13.32 1.69 10.04
C GLY A 69 -12.12 1.22 10.87
N MET A 70 -11.39 0.21 10.38
CA MET A 70 -10.21 -0.37 11.04
C MET A 70 -8.92 0.06 10.35
N HIS A 71 -7.82 0.03 11.07
CA HIS A 71 -6.52 0.29 10.47
C HIS A 71 -6.09 -0.87 9.56
N GLY A 72 -5.77 -0.57 8.30
CA GLY A 72 -5.21 -1.53 7.36
C GLY A 72 -3.69 -1.49 7.36
N ALA A 73 -3.05 -2.65 7.38
CA ALA A 73 -1.63 -2.83 7.18
C ALA A 73 -1.39 -3.68 5.93
N ILE A 74 -0.64 -3.13 4.96
CA ILE A 74 -0.20 -3.89 3.79
C ILE A 74 1.16 -4.52 4.06
N VAL A 75 1.31 -5.81 3.74
CA VAL A 75 2.58 -6.54 3.82
C VAL A 75 3.09 -6.82 2.41
N LEU A 76 4.32 -6.43 2.12
CA LEU A 76 4.89 -6.48 0.76
C LEU A 76 5.58 -7.82 0.42
N THR A 77 5.33 -8.87 1.20
CA THR A 77 5.79 -10.24 0.90
C THR A 77 4.84 -10.99 -0.04
N GLY A 78 3.70 -10.40 -0.39
CA GLY A 78 2.67 -11.03 -1.21
C GLY A 78 2.57 -10.42 -2.61
N VAL A 79 1.34 -9.98 -2.96
CA VAL A 79 1.00 -9.58 -4.34
C VAL A 79 1.43 -8.15 -4.67
N GLN A 80 1.34 -7.23 -3.70
CA GLN A 80 1.49 -5.79 -3.94
C GLN A 80 2.93 -5.33 -3.77
N THR A 81 3.30 -4.31 -4.55
CA THR A 81 4.58 -3.60 -4.50
C THR A 81 4.42 -2.20 -3.93
N TYR A 82 5.52 -1.52 -3.60
CA TYR A 82 5.50 -0.10 -3.23
C TYR A 82 4.84 0.78 -4.31
N ALA A 83 5.06 0.46 -5.59
CA ALA A 83 4.45 1.18 -6.71
C ALA A 83 2.91 1.05 -6.71
N ASP A 84 2.39 -0.15 -6.40
CA ASP A 84 0.95 -0.35 -6.26
C ASP A 84 0.39 0.45 -5.07
N VAL A 85 1.12 0.45 -3.96
CA VAL A 85 0.70 1.14 -2.73
C VAL A 85 0.63 2.65 -2.93
N ILE A 86 1.66 3.27 -3.53
CA ILE A 86 1.64 4.72 -3.75
C ILE A 86 0.53 5.14 -4.71
N ALA A 87 0.23 4.31 -5.71
CA ALA A 87 -0.83 4.55 -6.70
C ALA A 87 -2.25 4.29 -6.18
N ALA A 88 -2.40 3.78 -4.95
CA ALA A 88 -3.68 3.39 -4.39
C ALA A 88 -4.71 4.52 -4.37
N VAL A 89 -5.95 4.20 -4.73
CA VAL A 89 -7.10 5.09 -4.55
C VAL A 89 -7.40 5.28 -3.06
N PRO A 90 -8.07 6.37 -2.66
CA PRO A 90 -8.20 6.74 -1.25
C PRO A 90 -8.70 5.64 -0.32
N ASP A 91 -9.71 4.88 -0.73
CA ASP A 91 -10.31 3.81 0.07
C ASP A 91 -9.46 2.53 0.15
N GLN A 92 -8.36 2.46 -0.60
CA GLN A 92 -7.39 1.37 -0.59
C GLN A 92 -6.03 1.75 0.03
N ARG A 93 -5.91 2.95 0.62
CA ARG A 93 -4.67 3.40 1.26
C ARG A 93 -4.51 2.77 2.63
N PRO A 94 -3.41 2.04 2.88
CA PRO A 94 -3.13 1.46 4.20
C PRO A 94 -2.63 2.53 5.18
N VAL A 95 -2.86 2.29 6.47
CA VAL A 95 -2.26 3.08 7.56
C VAL A 95 -0.80 2.66 7.76
N TYR A 96 -0.51 1.36 7.60
CA TYR A 96 0.83 0.81 7.78
C TYR A 96 1.31 0.11 6.52
N ILE A 97 2.56 0.39 6.12
CA ILE A 97 3.26 -0.26 5.02
C ILE A 97 4.41 -1.05 5.62
N LEU A 98 4.34 -2.37 5.52
CA LEU A 98 5.27 -3.31 6.15
C LEU A 98 5.98 -4.13 5.08
N ARG A 99 7.30 -4.31 5.21
CA ARG A 99 8.07 -5.20 4.32
C ARG A 99 7.69 -6.66 4.58
N THR A 100 7.70 -7.01 5.87
CA THR A 100 7.35 -8.35 6.37
C THR A 100 6.50 -8.22 7.64
N LEU A 101 5.97 -9.33 8.13
CA LEU A 101 5.27 -9.36 9.43
C LEU A 101 6.18 -9.02 10.61
N ASP A 102 7.50 -9.20 10.48
CA ASP A 102 8.45 -8.86 11.53
C ASP A 102 8.49 -7.34 11.82
N ASP A 103 8.13 -6.51 10.86
CA ASP A 103 8.03 -5.05 11.05
C ASP A 103 7.01 -4.65 12.14
N PHE A 104 6.08 -5.54 12.54
CA PHE A 104 5.19 -5.30 13.68
C PHE A 104 5.90 -5.28 15.04
N PHE A 105 7.06 -5.87 15.14
CA PHE A 105 7.84 -5.91 16.38
C PHE A 105 8.80 -4.72 16.54
N ALA A 106 8.83 -3.83 15.54
CA ALA A 106 9.59 -2.59 15.57
C ALA A 106 8.65 -1.37 15.66
N PRO A 107 9.08 -0.25 16.25
CA PRO A 107 8.31 1.00 16.21
C PRO A 107 8.08 1.44 14.76
N TYR A 108 6.83 1.74 14.41
CA TYR A 108 6.52 2.32 13.11
C TYR A 108 7.01 3.77 13.08
N PRO A 109 7.71 4.21 12.01
CA PRO A 109 8.28 5.55 11.96
C PRO A 109 7.18 6.62 12.01
N ASN A 110 7.41 7.67 12.78
CA ASN A 110 6.57 8.85 12.74
C ASN A 110 6.90 9.64 11.46
N ILE A 111 5.87 9.96 10.70
CA ILE A 111 5.98 10.77 9.49
C ILE A 111 5.09 12.00 9.67
N GLU A 112 5.70 13.16 9.59
CA GLU A 112 5.01 14.44 9.66
C GLU A 112 4.80 14.98 8.24
N VAL A 113 3.58 15.43 7.96
CA VAL A 113 3.25 16.04 6.65
C VAL A 113 2.95 17.51 6.86
N VAL A 114 3.62 18.35 6.07
CA VAL A 114 3.50 19.81 6.11
C VAL A 114 3.17 20.34 4.71
N PHE A 115 2.34 21.38 4.65
CA PHE A 115 2.03 22.08 3.41
C PHE A 115 2.84 23.38 3.36
N GLU A 116 3.78 23.46 2.41
CA GLU A 116 4.70 24.59 2.25
C GLU A 116 4.45 25.30 0.90
N GLY A 117 3.60 26.33 0.93
CA GLY A 117 3.24 27.05 -0.29
C GLY A 117 2.50 26.13 -1.28
N TYR A 118 3.16 25.78 -2.39
CA TYR A 118 2.63 24.90 -3.43
C TYR A 118 3.16 23.46 -3.34
N GLU A 119 3.89 23.15 -2.31
CA GLU A 119 4.49 21.84 -2.10
C GLU A 119 3.87 21.15 -0.89
N THR A 120 3.79 19.83 -0.95
CA THR A 120 3.45 18.98 0.19
C THR A 120 4.71 18.21 0.55
N VAL A 121 5.14 18.35 1.79
CA VAL A 121 6.39 17.76 2.28
C VAL A 121 6.08 16.76 3.37
N ALA A 122 6.67 15.57 3.29
CA ALA A 122 6.64 14.58 4.35
C ALA A 122 8.05 14.37 4.92
N TYR A 123 8.15 14.48 6.23
CA TYR A 123 9.39 14.28 6.99
C TYR A 123 9.31 12.96 7.75
N GLY A 124 10.17 12.01 7.43
CA GLY A 124 10.43 10.81 8.21
C GLY A 124 11.64 11.00 9.14
N PRO A 125 12.03 9.96 9.89
CA PRO A 125 13.22 10.00 10.74
C PRO A 125 14.51 10.36 9.99
N ARG A 126 14.64 9.94 8.73
CA ARG A 126 15.84 10.14 7.90
C ARG A 126 15.53 10.62 6.49
N TRP A 127 14.45 10.14 5.90
CA TRP A 127 14.03 10.48 4.53
C TRP A 127 13.02 11.60 4.52
N GLN A 128 13.05 12.38 3.45
CA GLN A 128 12.08 13.45 3.16
C GLN A 128 11.52 13.25 1.75
N ALA A 129 10.24 13.55 1.58
CA ALA A 129 9.57 13.56 0.28
C ALA A 129 8.91 14.92 0.03
N ASN A 130 9.21 15.54 -1.10
CA ASN A 130 8.56 16.76 -1.57
C ASN A 130 7.70 16.45 -2.79
N VAL A 131 6.43 16.84 -2.75
CA VAL A 131 5.49 16.68 -3.87
C VAL A 131 5.20 18.03 -4.48
N ARG A 132 5.38 18.11 -5.81
CA ARG A 132 5.00 19.26 -6.63
C ARG A 132 4.32 18.79 -7.90
N GLY A 133 3.01 19.01 -8.00
CA GLY A 133 2.20 18.46 -9.10
C GLY A 133 2.24 16.93 -9.12
N GLU A 134 2.69 16.35 -10.23
CA GLU A 134 2.77 14.89 -10.41
C GLU A 134 4.13 14.30 -10.02
N ARG A 135 5.03 15.11 -9.45
CA ARG A 135 6.40 14.70 -9.11
C ARG A 135 6.61 14.58 -7.61
N ILE A 136 7.36 13.55 -7.24
CA ILE A 136 7.93 13.38 -5.91
C ILE A 136 9.45 13.45 -6.02
N GLN A 137 10.05 14.33 -5.25
CA GLN A 137 11.48 14.35 -5.02
C GLN A 137 11.78 13.78 -3.64
N LEU A 138 12.50 12.66 -3.61
CA LEU A 138 13.01 12.08 -2.38
C LEU A 138 14.40 12.65 -2.08
N THR A 139 14.62 13.01 -0.82
CA THR A 139 15.90 13.46 -0.30
C THR A 139 16.39 12.45 0.72
N ALA A 140 17.55 11.87 0.43
CA ALA A 140 18.22 10.92 1.32
C ALA A 140 18.88 11.64 2.51
N PRO A 141 19.14 10.94 3.63
CA PRO A 141 19.85 11.49 4.76
C PRO A 141 21.28 11.90 4.39
N GLU A 142 21.83 12.87 5.13
CA GLU A 142 23.24 13.28 4.97
C GLU A 142 24.19 12.08 5.16
N GLY A 143 25.17 11.97 4.27
CA GLY A 143 26.12 10.84 4.27
C GLY A 143 25.60 9.57 3.62
N PHE A 144 24.36 9.54 3.12
CA PHE A 144 23.85 8.42 2.36
C PHE A 144 24.56 8.32 1.01
N SER A 145 25.39 7.30 0.85
CA SER A 145 26.12 7.07 -0.41
C SER A 145 25.26 6.28 -1.39
N THR A 146 24.79 6.94 -2.43
CA THR A 146 24.04 6.28 -3.51
C THR A 146 24.80 5.10 -4.14
N THR A 147 26.13 5.18 -4.22
CA THR A 147 26.99 4.15 -4.84
C THR A 147 27.13 2.89 -3.98
N ALA A 148 27.23 3.03 -2.66
CA ALA A 148 27.31 1.89 -1.73
C ALA A 148 25.92 1.31 -1.43
N ALA A 149 24.89 2.16 -1.42
CA ALA A 149 23.52 1.80 -1.13
C ALA A 149 22.85 0.99 -2.24
N HIS A 150 23.26 1.15 -3.50
CA HIS A 150 22.66 0.41 -4.64
C HIS A 150 22.61 -1.12 -4.44
N LYS A 151 23.56 -1.69 -3.72
CA LYS A 151 23.62 -3.16 -3.50
C LYS A 151 22.71 -3.66 -2.36
N ASN A 152 22.35 -2.79 -1.40
CA ASN A 152 21.65 -3.15 -0.18
C ASN A 152 20.38 -2.32 0.08
N PHE A 153 19.94 -1.49 -0.88
CA PHE A 153 18.78 -0.62 -0.70
C PHE A 153 17.46 -1.41 -0.79
N ALA A 154 17.33 -2.25 -1.81
CA ALA A 154 16.12 -3.06 -1.99
C ALA A 154 15.88 -3.99 -0.79
N GLY A 155 14.69 -3.92 -0.20
CA GLY A 155 14.30 -4.66 1.01
C GLY A 155 14.84 -4.09 2.32
N SER A 156 15.57 -2.98 2.31
CA SER A 156 16.13 -2.35 3.51
C SER A 156 15.13 -1.47 4.26
N ASP A 157 15.50 -1.06 5.47
CA ASP A 157 14.74 -0.06 6.25
C ASP A 157 14.73 1.30 5.55
N ASP A 158 15.81 1.66 4.84
CA ASP A 158 15.90 2.88 4.05
C ASP A 158 14.89 2.91 2.91
N GLU A 159 14.77 1.83 2.16
CA GLU A 159 13.77 1.73 1.11
C GLU A 159 12.36 1.86 1.66
N ALA A 160 12.07 1.14 2.74
CA ALA A 160 10.75 1.18 3.35
C ALA A 160 10.40 2.58 3.86
N GLU A 161 11.34 3.29 4.49
CA GLU A 161 11.13 4.65 4.95
C GLU A 161 10.96 5.63 3.78
N ALA A 162 11.80 5.55 2.75
CA ALA A 162 11.68 6.38 1.55
C ALA A 162 10.29 6.24 0.89
N TRP A 163 9.78 5.02 0.76
CA TRP A 163 8.44 4.79 0.22
C TRP A 163 7.33 5.25 1.15
N ARG A 164 7.48 5.09 2.47
CA ARG A 164 6.50 5.57 3.46
C ARG A 164 6.35 7.09 3.42
N VAL A 165 7.45 7.85 3.36
CA VAL A 165 7.39 9.32 3.23
C VAL A 165 6.86 9.74 1.86
N ALA A 166 7.21 9.02 0.78
CA ALA A 166 6.65 9.26 -0.54
C ALA A 166 5.12 9.08 -0.56
N CYS A 167 4.61 7.97 -0.02
CA CYS A 167 3.18 7.71 0.10
C CYS A 167 2.48 8.79 0.93
N ALA A 168 3.03 9.16 2.09
CA ALA A 168 2.44 10.16 2.97
C ALA A 168 2.32 11.53 2.28
N ALA A 169 3.38 12.00 1.62
CA ALA A 169 3.37 13.26 0.88
C ALA A 169 2.41 13.21 -0.31
N TRP A 170 2.46 12.13 -1.11
CA TRP A 170 1.63 11.96 -2.30
C TRP A 170 0.14 11.93 -1.97
N TRP A 171 -0.24 11.14 -0.98
CA TRP A 171 -1.65 11.01 -0.59
C TRP A 171 -2.21 12.28 0.03
N ALA A 172 -1.38 13.03 0.78
CA ALA A 172 -1.78 14.33 1.32
C ALA A 172 -1.94 15.39 0.22
N ALA A 173 -1.07 15.39 -0.80
CA ALA A 173 -1.19 16.28 -1.95
C ALA A 173 -2.38 15.93 -2.85
N HIS A 174 -2.80 14.64 -2.87
CA HIS A 174 -3.85 14.12 -3.74
C HIS A 174 -4.87 13.27 -2.93
N PRO A 175 -5.66 13.91 -2.04
CA PRO A 175 -6.54 13.19 -1.13
C PRO A 175 -7.65 12.40 -1.84
N ASP A 176 -8.11 12.87 -3.00
CA ASP A 176 -9.33 12.38 -3.66
C ASP A 176 -9.07 11.44 -4.84
N ARG A 177 -7.82 11.17 -5.18
CA ARG A 177 -7.49 10.34 -6.35
C ARG A 177 -6.33 9.39 -6.09
N GLY A 178 -6.32 8.24 -6.79
CA GLY A 178 -5.15 7.40 -6.99
C GLY A 178 -4.32 7.85 -8.19
N GLY A 179 -3.22 7.18 -8.43
CA GLY A 179 -2.36 7.37 -9.59
C GLY A 179 -0.89 7.30 -9.24
N MET A 180 -0.09 6.90 -10.23
CA MET A 180 1.35 6.75 -10.06
C MET A 180 2.04 8.10 -10.27
N PRO A 181 2.79 8.62 -9.28
CA PRO A 181 3.62 9.80 -9.44
C PRO A 181 4.91 9.48 -10.22
N GLU A 182 5.56 10.53 -10.70
CA GLU A 182 6.94 10.48 -11.17
C GLU A 182 7.87 10.59 -9.94
N VAL A 183 8.51 9.49 -9.54
CA VAL A 183 9.34 9.42 -8.33
C VAL A 183 10.82 9.55 -8.68
N HIS A 184 11.49 10.55 -8.09
CA HIS A 184 12.91 10.83 -8.22
C HIS A 184 13.64 10.68 -6.90
N GLY A 185 14.93 10.36 -6.94
CA GLY A 185 15.79 10.28 -5.75
C GLY A 185 15.84 8.91 -5.09
N LEU A 186 15.16 7.89 -5.64
CA LEU A 186 15.41 6.50 -5.25
C LEU A 186 16.73 6.00 -5.86
N PRO A 187 17.56 5.29 -5.10
CA PRO A 187 18.87 4.82 -5.58
C PRO A 187 18.83 3.94 -6.83
N ASN A 188 17.72 3.27 -7.11
CA ASN A 188 17.56 2.35 -8.24
C ASN A 188 16.63 2.87 -9.35
N ALA A 189 16.16 4.11 -9.28
CA ALA A 189 15.24 4.66 -10.29
C ALA A 189 15.89 4.92 -11.66
N SER A 190 17.22 4.82 -11.78
CA SER A 190 17.98 5.06 -13.01
C SER A 190 18.43 3.79 -13.77
N GLY A 191 17.96 2.61 -13.38
CA GLY A 191 18.37 1.32 -13.97
C GLY A 191 17.55 0.84 -15.18
N ALA A 192 16.59 1.61 -15.70
CA ALA A 192 15.72 1.21 -16.81
C ALA A 192 16.09 1.87 -18.17
N GLU A 193 17.18 2.65 -18.26
CA GLU A 193 17.66 3.18 -19.52
C GLU A 193 19.01 2.55 -19.86
N GLY A 194 19.00 1.55 -20.74
CA GLY A 194 20.21 1.09 -21.41
C GLY A 194 20.39 -0.42 -21.54
N ALA A 195 19.49 -1.08 -22.24
CA ALA A 195 19.82 -2.31 -22.97
C ALA A 195 19.03 -2.30 -24.27
N SER A 196 19.61 -1.64 -25.26
CA SER A 196 19.29 -1.84 -26.68
C SER A 196 20.11 -2.98 -27.24
#